data_08c544299a9a08c7817898fcd0004152
#
_entry.id   08c544299a9a08c7817898fcd0004152
#
_cell.length_a   1.000
_cell.length_b   1.000
_cell.length_c   1.000
_cell.angle_alpha   90.00
_cell.angle_beta   90.00
_cell.angle_gamma   90.00
#
_symmetry.space_group_name_H-M   'P 1'
#
loop_
_entity.id
_entity.type
_entity.pdbx_description
1 polymer ?
#
loop_
_entity_poly.entity_id
_entity_poly.type
_entity_poly.pdbx_seq_one_letter_code
_entity_poly.pdbx_strand_id
1 'polypeptide(L)'
;MRRLLALALLLHAAQAPAPLEGRWRTVLDLEGGTLPFEIRVERNGGRLLATICNGPACETEAEVTVRGDEATLDIADYAATITVTRRGDSLAGMYRNVGNRGPRAIPFRASRGGWPRTKAPTALLGSWDATFITDGRRSPRVFEFRNGTEGLEAAYLANSGDYGLFWGGAAGDSFHVARFDGTFVFLLEGRLDGDTLRGVFHAGLRTQTPYVAVRSTGAPHLVSPTALTAADTVQPFRFAFPDLSGQPVTPDDPRLKGKVLLVDIFGTWCSSCHEAMPDLLALYRTYHARGLEIVGLGYEVSADSAEANRLIRRFRDKYRIPWPLLRAGINVVEETAATLPQLNGFTAYPTTLFVGRDGRIRQVYAGFRGPASGAQHTRQLEDYRRIIESLLAER
;
A
#
# COMPACT_ATOMS: atom_id res chain seq x y z
N MET A 1 -20.78 78.23 4.35
CA MET A 1 -21.33 76.86 4.16
C MET A 1 -20.17 75.89 3.99
N ARG A 2 -19.72 75.24 5.08
CA ARG A 2 -18.65 74.21 5.04
C ARG A 2 -19.27 72.81 4.96
N ARG A 3 -19.06 72.12 3.84
CA ARG A 3 -19.45 70.69 3.68
C ARG A 3 -18.41 69.81 4.30
N LEU A 4 -18.77 69.12 5.38
CA LEU A 4 -17.97 68.03 5.95
C LEU A 4 -18.19 66.76 5.10
N LEU A 5 -17.14 66.28 4.42
CA LEU A 5 -17.11 64.96 3.80
C LEU A 5 -16.81 63.96 4.95
N ALA A 6 -17.76 63.09 5.26
CA ALA A 6 -17.52 61.95 6.13
C ALA A 6 -16.92 60.83 5.29
N LEU A 7 -15.65 60.50 5.58
CA LEU A 7 -14.94 59.36 5.00
C LEU A 7 -15.34 58.10 5.75
N ALA A 8 -16.23 57.26 5.15
CA ALA A 8 -16.59 55.98 5.71
C ALA A 8 -15.43 54.97 5.49
N LEU A 9 -14.65 54.70 6.52
CA LEU A 9 -13.73 53.56 6.54
C LEU A 9 -14.54 52.27 6.59
N LEU A 10 -14.59 51.59 5.46
CA LEU A 10 -15.05 50.16 5.40
C LEU A 10 -13.96 49.31 6.07
N LEU A 11 -14.18 49.00 7.34
CA LEU A 11 -13.45 47.93 8.03
C LEU A 11 -13.85 46.59 7.37
N HIS A 12 -13.00 46.06 6.50
CA HIS A 12 -13.08 44.67 6.09
C HIS A 12 -12.72 43.82 7.33
N ALA A 13 -13.73 43.32 8.03
CA ALA A 13 -13.52 42.28 9.03
C ALA A 13 -12.92 41.09 8.31
N ALA A 14 -11.65 40.78 8.60
CA ALA A 14 -11.02 39.56 8.14
C ALA A 14 -11.82 38.39 8.68
N GLN A 15 -12.56 37.74 7.82
CA GLN A 15 -13.36 36.56 8.16
C GLN A 15 -12.41 35.48 8.63
N ALA A 16 -12.61 34.98 9.85
CA ALA A 16 -11.78 33.88 10.36
C ALA A 16 -11.76 32.77 9.32
N PRO A 17 -10.57 32.21 9.03
CA PRO A 17 -10.46 31.19 7.99
C PRO A 17 -11.35 29.99 8.35
N ALA A 18 -12.14 29.50 7.37
CA ALA A 18 -13.01 28.35 7.57
C ALA A 18 -12.21 27.16 8.14
N PRO A 19 -12.77 26.33 9.03
CA PRO A 19 -12.03 25.21 9.61
C PRO A 19 -11.50 24.28 8.52
N LEU A 20 -10.33 23.66 8.76
CA LEU A 20 -9.73 22.68 7.82
C LEU A 20 -10.50 21.36 7.85
N GLU A 21 -11.25 21.12 8.92
CA GLU A 21 -12.06 19.91 9.11
C GLU A 21 -13.08 19.71 7.99
N GLY A 22 -13.34 18.44 7.63
CA GLY A 22 -14.29 18.02 6.61
C GLY A 22 -13.65 17.21 5.48
N ARG A 23 -14.42 17.01 4.43
CA ARG A 23 -14.01 16.24 3.24
C ARG A 23 -13.38 17.15 2.20
N TRP A 24 -12.34 16.63 1.56
CA TRP A 24 -11.61 17.32 0.52
C TRP A 24 -11.44 16.41 -0.70
N ARG A 25 -11.92 16.84 -1.86
CA ARG A 25 -11.61 16.24 -3.16
C ARG A 25 -10.18 16.60 -3.51
N THR A 26 -9.31 15.64 -3.52
CA THR A 26 -7.88 15.81 -3.69
C THR A 26 -7.39 15.21 -4.98
N VAL A 27 -6.34 15.81 -5.53
CA VAL A 27 -5.64 15.30 -6.70
C VAL A 27 -4.14 15.46 -6.53
N LEU A 28 -3.38 14.49 -7.07
CA LEU A 28 -1.97 14.63 -7.41
C LEU A 28 -1.86 14.83 -8.92
N ASP A 29 -1.13 15.86 -9.34
CA ASP A 29 -0.89 16.15 -10.76
C ASP A 29 0.32 15.38 -11.27
N LEU A 30 0.07 14.36 -12.09
CA LEU A 30 1.10 13.52 -12.71
C LEU A 30 1.45 14.03 -14.10
N GLU A 31 2.61 13.68 -14.64
CA GLU A 31 2.91 13.89 -16.04
C GLU A 31 1.99 13.00 -16.87
N GLY A 32 0.97 13.60 -17.52
CA GLY A 32 0.01 12.90 -18.38
C GLY A 32 -1.27 12.42 -17.71
N GLY A 33 -1.52 12.71 -16.41
CA GLY A 33 -2.75 12.32 -15.75
C GLY A 33 -2.98 13.05 -14.43
N THR A 34 -4.18 12.93 -13.88
CA THR A 34 -4.56 13.50 -12.59
C THR A 34 -5.11 12.40 -11.70
N LEU A 35 -4.43 12.13 -10.59
CA LEU A 35 -4.76 11.05 -9.66
C LEU A 35 -5.75 11.55 -8.60
N PRO A 36 -7.03 11.14 -8.63
CA PRO A 36 -8.02 11.54 -7.64
C PRO A 36 -7.99 10.63 -6.41
N PHE A 37 -8.22 11.24 -5.24
CA PHE A 37 -8.49 10.56 -3.97
C PHE A 37 -9.25 11.52 -3.04
N GLU A 38 -9.54 11.11 -1.80
CA GLU A 38 -10.20 11.96 -0.82
C GLU A 38 -9.34 12.08 0.43
N ILE A 39 -9.34 13.25 1.04
CA ILE A 39 -8.85 13.45 2.41
C ILE A 39 -10.02 13.83 3.30
N ARG A 40 -10.13 13.18 4.46
CA ARG A 40 -11.05 13.54 5.55
C ARG A 40 -10.26 14.09 6.71
N VAL A 41 -10.52 15.33 7.06
CA VAL A 41 -9.84 15.99 8.19
C VAL A 41 -10.82 16.07 9.36
N GLU A 42 -10.40 15.54 10.49
CA GLU A 42 -11.22 15.48 11.71
C GLU A 42 -10.39 15.86 12.93
N ARG A 43 -11.08 16.35 13.97
CA ARG A 43 -10.44 16.65 15.26
C ARG A 43 -10.68 15.48 16.22
N ASN A 44 -9.60 14.91 16.71
CA ASN A 44 -9.64 13.84 17.69
C ASN A 44 -8.74 14.18 18.88
N GLY A 45 -9.33 14.29 20.10
CA GLY A 45 -8.58 14.59 21.32
C GLY A 45 -7.75 15.87 21.24
N GLY A 46 -8.24 16.91 20.54
CA GLY A 46 -7.53 18.19 20.37
C GLY A 46 -6.54 18.21 19.20
N ARG A 47 -6.14 17.08 18.62
CA ARG A 47 -5.30 16.97 17.43
C ARG A 47 -6.14 16.97 16.16
N LEU A 48 -5.60 17.55 15.09
CA LEU A 48 -6.15 17.39 13.74
C LEU A 48 -5.51 16.17 13.10
N LEU A 49 -6.37 15.29 12.58
CA LEU A 49 -5.96 14.12 11.82
C LEU A 49 -6.58 14.18 10.42
N ALA A 50 -5.81 13.81 9.43
CA ALA A 50 -6.27 13.65 8.06
C ALA A 50 -6.21 12.17 7.68
N THR A 51 -7.33 11.64 7.19
CA THR A 51 -7.37 10.25 6.68
C THR A 51 -7.41 10.27 5.17
N ILE A 52 -6.51 9.53 4.54
CA ILE A 52 -6.45 9.33 3.09
C ILE A 52 -7.41 8.21 2.72
N CYS A 53 -8.31 8.47 1.77
CA CYS A 53 -9.35 7.54 1.35
C CYS A 53 -9.35 7.34 -0.17
N ASN A 54 -9.46 6.08 -0.59
CA ASN A 54 -9.74 5.66 -1.96
C ASN A 54 -11.15 5.07 -1.98
N GLY A 55 -12.16 5.92 -2.15
CA GLY A 55 -13.56 5.53 -1.97
C GLY A 55 -13.85 5.07 -0.53
N PRO A 56 -14.30 3.80 -0.35
CA PRO A 56 -14.61 3.26 0.99
C PRO A 56 -13.35 2.92 1.80
N ALA A 57 -12.19 2.68 1.16
CA ALA A 57 -10.95 2.34 1.84
C ALA A 57 -10.27 3.59 2.37
N CYS A 58 -10.32 3.79 3.70
CA CYS A 58 -9.68 4.89 4.43
C CYS A 58 -8.62 4.27 5.36
N GLU A 59 -7.36 4.22 4.92
CA GLU A 59 -6.35 3.32 5.51
C GLU A 59 -5.19 4.05 6.17
N THR A 60 -4.89 5.28 5.71
CA THR A 60 -3.70 6.01 6.14
C THR A 60 -4.08 7.27 6.86
N GLU A 61 -3.60 7.43 8.09
CA GLU A 61 -3.74 8.64 8.88
C GLU A 61 -2.48 9.51 8.80
N ALA A 62 -2.69 10.82 8.77
CA ALA A 62 -1.66 11.84 8.84
C ALA A 62 -1.96 12.81 9.97
N GLU A 63 -0.96 13.17 10.76
CA GLU A 63 -1.09 14.26 11.74
C GLU A 63 -1.04 15.60 11.01
N VAL A 64 -1.96 16.51 11.35
CA VAL A 64 -2.06 17.82 10.69
C VAL A 64 -1.58 18.92 11.61
N THR A 65 -0.56 19.65 11.17
CA THR A 65 -0.09 20.87 11.81
C THR A 65 -0.50 22.09 10.99
N VAL A 66 -1.12 23.09 11.61
CA VAL A 66 -1.56 24.32 10.93
C VAL A 66 -0.78 25.52 11.46
N ARG A 67 -0.28 26.37 10.56
CA ARG A 67 0.41 27.64 10.86
C ARG A 67 -0.11 28.72 9.91
N GLY A 68 -1.07 29.52 10.40
CA GLY A 68 -1.76 30.51 9.54
C GLY A 68 -2.54 29.83 8.43
N ASP A 69 -2.22 30.17 7.18
CA ASP A 69 -2.82 29.57 5.99
C ASP A 69 -2.07 28.31 5.51
N GLU A 70 -0.95 27.96 6.13
CA GLU A 70 -0.20 26.77 5.79
C GLU A 70 -0.63 25.58 6.66
N ALA A 71 -0.70 24.40 6.05
CA ALA A 71 -0.91 23.14 6.76
C ALA A 71 0.08 22.08 6.24
N THR A 72 0.58 21.27 7.18
CA THR A 72 1.41 20.10 6.88
C THR A 72 0.71 18.86 7.40
N LEU A 73 0.51 17.88 6.52
CA LEU A 73 0.02 16.55 6.82
C LEU A 73 1.24 15.63 6.88
N ASP A 74 1.55 15.11 8.05
CA ASP A 74 2.66 14.18 8.26
C ASP A 74 2.16 12.73 8.17
N ILE A 75 2.50 12.05 7.07
CA ILE A 75 2.18 10.64 6.82
C ILE A 75 3.36 9.80 7.31
N ALA A 76 3.53 9.77 8.61
CA ALA A 76 4.72 9.23 9.25
C ALA A 76 4.93 7.72 9.04
N ASP A 77 3.88 6.95 8.68
CA ASP A 77 3.99 5.52 8.34
C ASP A 77 4.85 5.28 7.09
N TYR A 78 4.88 6.27 6.19
CA TYR A 78 5.60 6.19 4.93
C TYR A 78 6.71 7.24 4.78
N ALA A 79 7.08 7.92 5.88
CA ALA A 79 8.01 9.04 5.86
C ALA A 79 7.66 10.06 4.75
N ALA A 80 6.37 10.37 4.61
CA ALA A 80 5.83 11.23 3.58
C ALA A 80 5.15 12.46 4.19
N THR A 81 5.09 13.54 3.41
CA THR A 81 4.43 14.78 3.83
C THR A 81 3.62 15.40 2.70
N ILE A 82 2.51 16.04 3.06
CA ILE A 82 1.78 16.94 2.16
C ILE A 82 1.80 18.32 2.81
N THR A 83 2.46 19.28 2.15
CA THR A 83 2.49 20.68 2.60
C THR A 83 1.60 21.50 1.68
N VAL A 84 0.66 22.24 2.23
CA VAL A 84 -0.34 23.01 1.47
C VAL A 84 -0.50 24.42 2.00
N THR A 85 -0.87 25.34 1.11
CA THR A 85 -1.41 26.66 1.45
C THR A 85 -2.89 26.65 1.16
N ARG A 86 -3.69 27.12 2.13
CA ARG A 86 -5.14 27.24 2.01
C ARG A 86 -5.55 28.60 1.44
N ARG A 87 -6.53 28.57 0.54
CA ARG A 87 -7.21 29.76 0.00
C ARG A 87 -8.72 29.49 -0.05
N GLY A 88 -9.42 29.92 0.99
CA GLY A 88 -10.86 29.60 1.13
C GLY A 88 -11.10 28.09 1.18
N ASP A 89 -11.90 27.60 0.24
CA ASP A 89 -12.26 26.19 0.07
C ASP A 89 -11.30 25.40 -0.84
N SER A 90 -10.09 25.90 -1.05
CA SER A 90 -9.07 25.26 -1.86
C SER A 90 -7.76 25.12 -1.10
N LEU A 91 -7.04 24.00 -1.39
CA LEU A 91 -5.68 23.74 -0.92
C LEU A 91 -4.79 23.54 -2.15
N ALA A 92 -3.59 24.08 -2.12
CA ALA A 92 -2.57 23.85 -3.14
C ALA A 92 -1.21 23.69 -2.50
N GLY A 93 -0.40 22.76 -3.00
CA GLY A 93 0.90 22.49 -2.41
C GLY A 93 1.62 21.32 -3.03
N MET A 94 2.31 20.54 -2.20
CA MET A 94 3.22 19.51 -2.67
C MET A 94 3.18 18.28 -1.76
N TYR A 95 2.99 17.11 -2.35
CA TYR A 95 3.29 15.83 -1.73
C TYR A 95 4.77 15.49 -1.90
N ARG A 96 5.44 15.03 -0.85
CA ARG A 96 6.85 14.60 -0.84
C ARG A 96 7.03 13.30 -0.09
N ASN A 97 7.84 12.39 -0.63
CA ASN A 97 8.35 11.21 0.06
C ASN A 97 9.63 10.69 -0.59
N VAL A 98 10.21 9.65 -0.01
CA VAL A 98 11.28 8.85 -0.63
C VAL A 98 10.67 7.55 -1.14
N GLY A 99 10.55 7.42 -2.45
CA GLY A 99 10.12 6.17 -3.08
C GLY A 99 11.31 5.27 -3.44
N ASN A 100 11.04 4.07 -3.98
CA ASN A 100 12.06 3.10 -4.39
C ASN A 100 13.07 3.63 -5.44
N ARG A 101 12.74 4.76 -6.11
CA ARG A 101 13.60 5.42 -7.10
C ARG A 101 14.15 6.75 -6.59
N GLY A 102 14.16 6.97 -5.29
CA GLY A 102 14.64 8.19 -4.65
C GLY A 102 13.54 9.22 -4.32
N PRO A 103 13.94 10.45 -3.95
CA PRO A 103 13.02 11.49 -3.53
C PRO A 103 12.01 11.85 -4.61
N ARG A 104 10.74 12.04 -4.22
CA ARG A 104 9.63 12.47 -5.09
C ARG A 104 8.99 13.72 -4.55
N ALA A 105 8.60 14.61 -5.47
CA ALA A 105 7.75 15.76 -5.19
C ALA A 105 6.67 15.84 -6.28
N ILE A 106 5.40 15.80 -5.88
CA ILE A 106 4.26 15.78 -6.80
C ILE A 106 3.32 16.92 -6.41
N PRO A 107 2.90 17.78 -7.37
CA PRO A 107 1.94 18.84 -7.10
C PRO A 107 0.62 18.28 -6.56
N PHE A 108 0.09 18.95 -5.53
CA PHE A 108 -1.11 18.59 -4.81
C PHE A 108 -2.13 19.74 -4.90
N ARG A 109 -3.37 19.39 -5.18
CA ARG A 109 -4.50 20.32 -5.11
C ARG A 109 -5.68 19.65 -4.42
N ALA A 110 -6.49 20.44 -3.73
CA ALA A 110 -7.74 19.97 -3.16
C ALA A 110 -8.82 21.06 -3.19
N SER A 111 -10.07 20.62 -3.25
CA SER A 111 -11.25 21.46 -3.11
C SER A 111 -12.18 20.85 -2.08
N ARG A 112 -12.86 21.69 -1.30
CA ARG A 112 -13.80 21.24 -0.26
C ARG A 112 -14.94 20.41 -0.86
N GLY A 113 -15.35 19.36 -0.17
CA GLY A 113 -16.42 18.45 -0.53
C GLY A 113 -15.95 17.07 -0.95
N GLY A 114 -16.89 16.16 -1.16
CA GLY A 114 -16.62 14.79 -1.64
C GLY A 114 -16.68 14.69 -3.17
N TRP A 115 -16.11 13.63 -3.72
CA TRP A 115 -16.21 13.33 -5.14
C TRP A 115 -17.63 12.89 -5.52
N PRO A 116 -18.08 13.18 -6.76
CA PRO A 116 -19.30 12.58 -7.31
C PRO A 116 -19.20 11.06 -7.36
N ARG A 117 -20.28 10.38 -7.02
CA ARG A 117 -20.37 8.92 -7.10
C ARG A 117 -20.90 8.53 -8.48
N THR A 118 -20.03 8.01 -9.33
CA THR A 118 -20.43 7.58 -10.67
C THR A 118 -20.33 6.05 -10.77
N LYS A 119 -21.37 5.42 -11.31
CA LYS A 119 -21.37 3.99 -11.62
C LYS A 119 -20.81 3.77 -13.02
N ALA A 120 -20.02 2.73 -13.16
CA ALA A 120 -19.56 2.30 -14.48
C ALA A 120 -20.62 1.50 -15.22
N PRO A 121 -20.59 1.52 -16.57
CA PRO A 121 -21.44 0.65 -17.39
C PRO A 121 -21.13 -0.82 -17.11
N THR A 122 -22.17 -1.68 -17.18
CA THR A 122 -22.05 -3.12 -16.92
C THR A 122 -20.98 -3.78 -17.80
N ALA A 123 -20.80 -3.27 -19.03
CA ALA A 123 -19.78 -3.76 -19.95
C ALA A 123 -18.34 -3.62 -19.45
N LEU A 124 -18.04 -2.73 -18.50
CA LEU A 124 -16.72 -2.60 -17.87
C LEU A 124 -16.52 -3.60 -16.72
N LEU A 125 -17.62 -3.98 -16.03
CA LEU A 125 -17.52 -4.76 -14.79
C LEU A 125 -17.02 -6.19 -15.01
N GLY A 126 -16.40 -6.77 -13.98
CA GLY A 126 -15.85 -8.13 -13.97
C GLY A 126 -14.34 -8.17 -14.18
N SER A 127 -13.83 -9.35 -14.52
CA SER A 127 -12.40 -9.63 -14.57
C SER A 127 -11.82 -9.47 -15.98
N TRP A 128 -10.63 -8.89 -16.05
CA TRP A 128 -9.90 -8.57 -17.27
C TRP A 128 -8.45 -9.01 -17.17
N ASP A 129 -8.00 -9.79 -18.16
CA ASP A 129 -6.62 -10.23 -18.29
C ASP A 129 -5.82 -9.19 -19.07
N ALA A 130 -5.02 -8.42 -18.37
CA ALA A 130 -4.26 -7.30 -18.89
C ALA A 130 -2.81 -7.68 -19.18
N THR A 131 -2.28 -7.19 -20.29
CA THR A 131 -0.88 -7.28 -20.67
C THR A 131 -0.27 -5.89 -20.73
N PHE A 132 0.72 -5.64 -19.89
CA PHE A 132 1.53 -4.44 -19.91
C PHE A 132 2.73 -4.63 -20.82
N ILE A 133 3.10 -3.58 -21.55
CA ILE A 133 4.20 -3.61 -22.50
C ILE A 133 5.21 -2.53 -22.11
N THR A 134 6.38 -2.96 -21.66
CA THR A 134 7.50 -2.07 -21.29
C THR A 134 8.76 -2.58 -22.00
N ASP A 135 9.36 -1.75 -22.84
CA ASP A 135 10.58 -2.08 -23.59
C ASP A 135 10.49 -3.44 -24.32
N GLY A 136 9.35 -3.71 -24.96
CA GLY A 136 9.08 -4.96 -25.64
C GLY A 136 8.80 -6.17 -24.73
N ARG A 137 8.92 -6.03 -23.43
CA ARG A 137 8.60 -7.09 -22.44
C ARG A 137 7.11 -7.04 -22.10
N ARG A 138 6.49 -8.24 -22.08
CA ARG A 138 5.11 -8.42 -21.66
C ARG A 138 5.04 -8.83 -20.20
N SER A 139 4.15 -8.21 -19.44
CA SER A 139 3.96 -8.49 -18.02
C SER A 139 2.46 -8.56 -17.70
N PRO A 140 2.00 -9.70 -17.15
CA PRO A 140 0.57 -9.94 -16.92
C PRO A 140 0.07 -9.18 -15.71
N ARG A 141 -1.19 -8.73 -15.80
CA ARG A 141 -1.99 -8.17 -14.70
C ARG A 141 -3.41 -8.68 -14.80
N VAL A 142 -4.14 -8.62 -13.71
CA VAL A 142 -5.59 -8.84 -13.70
C VAL A 142 -6.25 -7.63 -13.07
N PHE A 143 -7.30 -7.11 -13.73
CA PHE A 143 -8.17 -6.09 -13.16
C PHE A 143 -9.51 -6.70 -12.85
N GLU A 144 -10.06 -6.41 -11.67
CA GLU A 144 -11.41 -6.80 -11.28
C GLU A 144 -12.23 -5.56 -10.98
N PHE A 145 -13.10 -5.16 -11.92
CA PHE A 145 -13.94 -3.97 -11.77
C PHE A 145 -15.30 -4.32 -11.17
N ARG A 146 -15.73 -3.49 -10.22
CA ARG A 146 -17.06 -3.56 -9.62
C ARG A 146 -17.62 -2.18 -9.31
N ASN A 147 -18.94 -2.05 -9.28
CA ASN A 147 -19.59 -0.87 -8.77
C ASN A 147 -19.75 -1.00 -7.24
N GLY A 148 -18.98 -0.20 -6.50
CA GLY A 148 -19.10 -0.08 -5.05
C GLY A 148 -20.12 0.97 -4.61
N THR A 149 -20.16 1.21 -3.30
CA THR A 149 -21.04 2.22 -2.69
C THR A 149 -20.61 3.65 -2.97
N GLU A 150 -19.31 3.87 -3.18
CA GLU A 150 -18.70 5.20 -3.38
C GLU A 150 -18.32 5.46 -4.86
N GLY A 151 -18.62 4.55 -5.80
CA GLY A 151 -18.32 4.68 -7.22
C GLY A 151 -17.73 3.42 -7.85
N LEU A 152 -16.94 3.58 -8.90
CA LEU A 152 -16.21 2.48 -9.53
C LEU A 152 -15.03 2.06 -8.66
N GLU A 153 -14.95 0.78 -8.36
CA GLU A 153 -13.86 0.14 -7.65
C GLU A 153 -13.14 -0.86 -8.55
N ALA A 154 -11.84 -1.00 -8.36
CA ALA A 154 -11.07 -2.04 -9.03
C ALA A 154 -10.02 -2.65 -8.08
N ALA A 155 -9.84 -3.98 -8.17
CA ALA A 155 -8.64 -4.64 -7.70
C ALA A 155 -7.63 -4.69 -8.86
N TYR A 156 -6.37 -4.39 -8.56
CA TYR A 156 -5.24 -4.47 -9.48
C TYR A 156 -4.29 -5.54 -8.97
N LEU A 157 -4.18 -6.62 -9.72
CA LEU A 157 -3.41 -7.80 -9.36
C LEU A 157 -2.21 -7.97 -10.30
N ALA A 158 -1.06 -8.24 -9.70
CA ALA A 158 0.17 -8.58 -10.40
C ALA A 158 0.72 -9.92 -9.87
N ASN A 159 1.76 -10.44 -10.48
CA ASN A 159 2.48 -11.58 -9.92
C ASN A 159 2.98 -11.28 -8.50
N SER A 160 3.47 -10.04 -8.27
CA SER A 160 3.96 -9.57 -6.96
C SER A 160 2.88 -9.33 -5.89
N GLY A 161 1.62 -9.56 -6.19
CA GLY A 161 0.53 -9.39 -5.23
C GLY A 161 -0.61 -8.49 -5.69
N ASP A 162 -1.45 -8.11 -4.75
CA ASP A 162 -2.49 -7.10 -4.88
C ASP A 162 -1.89 -5.71 -4.59
N TYR A 163 -2.34 -4.73 -5.34
CA TYR A 163 -1.95 -3.33 -5.15
C TYR A 163 -3.02 -2.52 -4.39
N GLY A 164 -3.96 -3.21 -3.75
CA GLY A 164 -5.04 -2.64 -2.96
C GLY A 164 -6.23 -2.15 -3.77
N LEU A 165 -7.16 -1.46 -3.11
CA LEU A 165 -8.36 -0.94 -3.73
C LEU A 165 -8.07 0.32 -4.54
N PHE A 166 -8.30 0.26 -5.83
CA PHE A 166 -8.39 1.42 -6.71
C PHE A 166 -9.82 1.92 -6.76
N TRP A 167 -9.98 3.23 -6.79
CA TRP A 167 -11.28 3.88 -6.79
C TRP A 167 -11.33 5.03 -7.80
N GLY A 168 -12.51 5.27 -8.37
CA GLY A 168 -12.71 6.35 -9.33
C GLY A 168 -14.07 6.32 -9.99
N GLY A 169 -14.10 6.54 -11.30
CA GLY A 169 -15.33 6.64 -12.05
C GLY A 169 -15.20 6.27 -13.53
N ALA A 170 -16.34 6.28 -14.21
CA ALA A 170 -16.43 6.09 -15.64
C ALA A 170 -17.34 7.13 -16.28
N ALA A 171 -17.05 7.50 -17.51
CA ALA A 171 -17.87 8.39 -18.34
C ALA A 171 -17.90 7.87 -19.78
N GLY A 172 -19.05 7.41 -20.25
CA GLY A 172 -19.16 6.70 -21.53
C GLY A 172 -18.30 5.45 -21.52
N ASP A 173 -17.44 5.31 -22.54
CA ASP A 173 -16.51 4.17 -22.66
C ASP A 173 -15.20 4.35 -21.89
N SER A 174 -14.97 5.54 -21.32
CA SER A 174 -13.72 5.85 -20.61
C SER A 174 -13.89 5.66 -19.13
N PHE A 175 -12.80 5.22 -18.47
CA PHE A 175 -12.75 5.09 -17.02
C PHE A 175 -11.39 5.56 -16.49
N HIS A 176 -11.37 5.92 -15.22
CA HIS A 176 -10.17 6.11 -14.42
C HIS A 176 -10.41 5.58 -13.03
N VAL A 177 -9.44 4.87 -12.49
CA VAL A 177 -9.39 4.46 -11.08
C VAL A 177 -8.00 4.70 -10.54
N ALA A 178 -7.90 5.15 -9.31
CA ALA A 178 -6.65 5.56 -8.69
C ALA A 178 -6.50 4.97 -7.31
N ARG A 179 -5.25 4.84 -6.87
CA ARG A 179 -4.88 4.55 -5.49
C ARG A 179 -3.77 5.47 -5.04
N PHE A 180 -4.03 6.18 -3.95
CA PHE A 180 -3.03 6.89 -3.16
C PHE A 180 -3.21 6.51 -1.69
N ASP A 181 -2.19 5.95 -1.08
CA ASP A 181 -2.20 5.51 0.32
C ASP A 181 -1.12 6.18 1.17
N GLY A 182 -0.48 7.22 0.62
CA GLY A 182 0.63 7.92 1.25
C GLY A 182 2.01 7.48 0.76
N THR A 183 2.10 6.37 0.01
CA THR A 183 3.33 5.92 -0.64
C THR A 183 3.10 5.51 -2.09
N PHE A 184 2.08 4.70 -2.38
CA PHE A 184 1.72 4.30 -3.74
C PHE A 184 0.96 5.43 -4.44
N VAL A 185 1.42 5.81 -5.61
CA VAL A 185 0.84 6.84 -6.47
C VAL A 185 0.49 6.15 -7.78
N PHE A 186 -0.71 5.58 -7.88
CA PHE A 186 -1.15 4.76 -9.00
C PHE A 186 -2.43 5.28 -9.61
N LEU A 187 -2.43 5.46 -10.93
CA LEU A 187 -3.61 5.82 -11.71
C LEU A 187 -3.72 4.85 -12.89
N LEU A 188 -4.86 4.21 -13.03
CA LEU A 188 -5.21 3.37 -14.15
C LEU A 188 -6.30 4.06 -14.96
N GLU A 189 -6.00 4.42 -16.19
CA GLU A 189 -6.93 5.05 -17.12
C GLU A 189 -7.09 4.17 -18.35
N GLY A 190 -8.29 4.15 -18.89
CA GLY A 190 -8.53 3.37 -20.10
C GLY A 190 -9.87 3.63 -20.73
N ARG A 191 -10.05 2.99 -21.89
CA ARG A 191 -11.26 3.02 -22.67
C ARG A 191 -11.66 1.61 -23.05
N LEU A 192 -12.96 1.36 -22.97
CA LEU A 192 -13.58 0.14 -23.48
C LEU A 192 -13.82 0.28 -24.99
N ASP A 193 -13.30 -0.67 -25.75
CA ASP A 193 -13.48 -0.79 -27.21
C ASP A 193 -13.92 -2.22 -27.52
N GLY A 194 -15.23 -2.45 -27.63
CA GLY A 194 -15.81 -3.79 -27.68
C GLY A 194 -15.47 -4.61 -26.45
N ASP A 195 -14.81 -5.76 -26.65
CA ASP A 195 -14.35 -6.66 -25.58
C ASP A 195 -12.88 -6.43 -25.19
N THR A 196 -12.35 -5.25 -25.49
CA THR A 196 -10.94 -4.91 -25.22
C THR A 196 -10.88 -3.61 -24.40
N LEU A 197 -10.05 -3.57 -23.36
CA LEU A 197 -9.64 -2.34 -22.71
C LEU A 197 -8.26 -1.93 -23.23
N ARG A 198 -8.13 -0.64 -23.54
CA ARG A 198 -6.84 -0.02 -23.88
C ARG A 198 -6.62 1.18 -22.99
N GLY A 199 -5.40 1.33 -22.47
CA GLY A 199 -5.15 2.44 -21.59
C GLY A 199 -3.70 2.54 -21.14
N VAL A 200 -3.50 3.37 -20.11
CA VAL A 200 -2.20 3.65 -19.51
C VAL A 200 -2.30 3.49 -18.01
N PHE A 201 -1.28 2.90 -17.43
CA PHE A 201 -1.05 2.86 -16.01
C PHE A 201 0.07 3.83 -15.64
N HIS A 202 -0.23 4.74 -14.72
CA HIS A 202 0.74 5.70 -14.18
C HIS A 202 1.23 5.19 -12.82
N ALA A 203 2.55 5.20 -12.63
CA ALA A 203 3.19 4.84 -11.37
C ALA A 203 4.16 5.95 -10.93
N GLY A 204 3.75 6.74 -9.94
CA GLY A 204 4.45 7.96 -9.54
C GLY A 204 4.27 9.09 -10.55
N LEU A 205 5.18 10.10 -10.50
CA LEU A 205 5.02 11.32 -11.29
C LEU A 205 5.13 11.09 -12.81
N ARG A 206 6.05 10.23 -13.26
CA ARG A 206 6.51 10.16 -14.67
C ARG A 206 6.28 8.82 -15.34
N THR A 207 6.21 7.72 -14.60
CA THR A 207 6.13 6.41 -15.23
C THR A 207 4.76 6.18 -15.82
N GLN A 208 4.71 5.93 -17.12
CA GLN A 208 3.52 5.60 -17.87
C GLN A 208 3.75 4.29 -18.61
N THR A 209 2.86 3.34 -18.42
CA THR A 209 2.97 2.01 -19.05
C THR A 209 1.67 1.71 -19.80
N PRO A 210 1.69 1.59 -21.12
CA PRO A 210 0.53 1.21 -21.89
C PRO A 210 0.14 -0.24 -21.61
N TYR A 211 -1.15 -0.52 -21.69
CA TYR A 211 -1.69 -1.86 -21.55
C TYR A 211 -2.84 -2.14 -22.52
N VAL A 212 -3.04 -3.43 -22.78
CA VAL A 212 -4.23 -3.97 -23.41
C VAL A 212 -4.79 -5.06 -22.50
N ALA A 213 -6.11 -5.07 -22.30
CA ALA A 213 -6.76 -6.13 -21.53
C ALA A 213 -7.94 -6.71 -22.31
N VAL A 214 -8.17 -8.00 -22.15
CA VAL A 214 -9.31 -8.74 -22.70
C VAL A 214 -10.11 -9.37 -21.57
N ARG A 215 -11.37 -9.73 -21.82
CA ARG A 215 -12.18 -10.43 -20.83
C ARG A 215 -11.48 -11.69 -20.35
N SER A 216 -11.42 -11.86 -19.02
CA SER A 216 -10.85 -13.08 -18.46
C SER A 216 -11.73 -14.29 -18.80
N THR A 217 -11.08 -15.37 -19.26
CA THR A 217 -11.73 -16.67 -19.51
C THR A 217 -11.78 -17.54 -18.27
N GLY A 218 -11.22 -17.07 -17.14
CA GLY A 218 -11.04 -17.85 -15.92
C GLY A 218 -9.80 -18.74 -15.90
N ALA A 219 -9.04 -18.82 -17.02
CA ALA A 219 -7.74 -19.47 -17.03
C ALA A 219 -6.72 -18.64 -16.22
N PRO A 220 -5.72 -19.28 -15.57
CA PRO A 220 -4.68 -18.54 -14.84
C PRO A 220 -3.89 -17.63 -15.77
N HIS A 221 -3.98 -16.31 -15.54
CA HIS A 221 -3.21 -15.29 -16.28
C HIS A 221 -1.95 -14.87 -15.51
N LEU A 222 -1.97 -14.94 -14.18
CA LEU A 222 -0.84 -14.67 -13.31
C LEU A 222 -0.12 -15.97 -12.94
N VAL A 223 1.17 -15.88 -12.68
CA VAL A 223 1.95 -16.96 -12.09
C VAL A 223 1.50 -17.18 -10.63
N SER A 224 1.45 -18.44 -10.20
CA SER A 224 1.13 -18.74 -8.80
C SER A 224 2.12 -18.05 -7.85
N PRO A 225 1.67 -17.44 -6.75
CA PRO A 225 2.56 -16.89 -5.73
C PRO A 225 3.58 -17.90 -5.18
N THR A 226 3.26 -19.19 -5.23
CA THR A 226 4.14 -20.28 -4.77
C THR A 226 5.17 -20.73 -5.81
N ALA A 227 5.11 -20.21 -7.03
CA ALA A 227 6.02 -20.54 -8.12
C ALA A 227 6.99 -19.38 -8.48
N LEU A 228 6.84 -18.22 -7.84
CA LEU A 228 7.63 -17.02 -8.17
C LEU A 228 9.01 -17.01 -7.53
N THR A 229 9.12 -17.55 -6.33
CA THR A 229 10.36 -17.62 -5.56
C THR A 229 10.58 -19.07 -5.15
N ALA A 230 11.65 -19.67 -5.61
CA ALA A 230 12.05 -21.01 -5.19
C ALA A 230 12.84 -20.95 -3.89
N ALA A 231 12.88 -22.05 -3.13
CA ALA A 231 13.66 -22.15 -1.91
C ALA A 231 14.42 -23.47 -1.85
N ASP A 232 15.58 -23.47 -1.20
CA ASP A 232 16.23 -24.70 -0.73
C ASP A 232 15.37 -25.30 0.40
N THR A 233 14.73 -26.42 0.11
CA THR A 233 13.90 -27.17 1.06
C THR A 233 14.65 -28.29 1.77
N VAL A 234 15.93 -28.51 1.45
CA VAL A 234 16.75 -29.59 1.98
C VAL A 234 17.53 -29.13 3.21
N GLN A 235 18.13 -27.94 3.13
CA GLN A 235 18.91 -27.38 4.22
C GLN A 235 18.02 -26.59 5.18
N PRO A 236 18.32 -26.57 6.49
CA PRO A 236 17.63 -25.69 7.43
C PRO A 236 17.78 -24.22 7.02
N PHE A 237 16.70 -23.46 7.09
CA PHE A 237 16.68 -22.03 6.81
C PHE A 237 17.58 -21.28 7.80
N ARG A 238 18.44 -20.42 7.28
CA ARG A 238 19.43 -19.66 8.05
C ARG A 238 19.25 -18.17 7.83
N PHE A 239 19.29 -17.43 8.91
CA PHE A 239 19.43 -16.00 8.94
C PHE A 239 20.14 -15.56 10.21
N ALA A 240 20.74 -14.37 10.21
CA ALA A 240 21.33 -13.74 11.38
C ALA A 240 21.19 -12.23 11.23
N PHE A 241 20.19 -11.65 11.89
CA PHE A 241 19.90 -10.22 11.81
C PHE A 241 19.72 -9.62 13.19
N PRO A 242 20.10 -8.34 13.41
CA PRO A 242 19.84 -7.66 14.67
C PRO A 242 18.35 -7.40 14.87
N ASP A 243 17.88 -7.58 16.08
CA ASP A 243 16.60 -7.06 16.53
C ASP A 243 16.64 -5.53 16.71
N LEU A 244 15.54 -4.94 17.14
CA LEU A 244 15.44 -3.48 17.32
C LEU A 244 16.26 -2.94 18.50
N SER A 245 16.85 -3.81 19.32
CA SER A 245 17.83 -3.46 20.38
C SER A 245 19.28 -3.65 19.92
N GLY A 246 19.49 -4.25 18.73
CA GLY A 246 20.81 -4.53 18.16
C GLY A 246 21.35 -5.92 18.49
N GLN A 247 20.56 -6.75 19.19
CA GLN A 247 20.97 -8.12 19.52
C GLN A 247 20.75 -9.03 18.31
N PRO A 248 21.75 -9.89 17.97
CA PRO A 248 21.63 -10.82 16.84
C PRO A 248 20.58 -11.90 17.17
N VAL A 249 19.66 -12.12 16.24
CA VAL A 249 18.65 -13.18 16.30
C VAL A 249 18.87 -14.14 15.14
N THR A 250 18.86 -15.43 15.44
CA THR A 250 19.01 -16.53 14.48
C THR A 250 17.86 -17.52 14.65
N PRO A 251 17.68 -18.52 13.79
CA PRO A 251 16.70 -19.59 14.00
C PRO A 251 16.90 -20.39 15.29
N ASP A 252 18.10 -20.35 15.89
CA ASP A 252 18.39 -21.01 17.17
C ASP A 252 17.98 -20.17 18.40
N ASP A 253 17.43 -18.96 18.21
CA ASP A 253 16.87 -18.16 19.30
C ASP A 253 15.80 -18.99 20.06
N PRO A 254 15.82 -18.99 21.41
CA PRO A 254 14.87 -19.78 22.20
C PRO A 254 13.40 -19.52 21.90
N ARG A 255 13.07 -18.34 21.41
CA ARG A 255 11.69 -17.98 20.99
C ARG A 255 11.27 -18.70 19.72
N LEU A 256 12.21 -19.06 18.83
CA LEU A 256 11.98 -19.59 17.49
C LEU A 256 12.27 -21.09 17.37
N LYS A 257 13.29 -21.57 18.10
CA LYS A 257 13.81 -22.94 18.00
C LYS A 257 12.72 -24.00 18.24
N GLY A 258 12.58 -24.94 17.30
CA GLY A 258 11.62 -26.04 17.41
C GLY A 258 10.16 -25.65 17.22
N LYS A 259 9.90 -24.40 16.82
CA LYS A 259 8.57 -23.93 16.44
C LYS A 259 8.32 -24.13 14.96
N VAL A 260 7.06 -24.17 14.57
CA VAL A 260 6.68 -23.89 13.19
C VAL A 260 6.83 -22.38 13.00
N LEU A 261 7.62 -21.94 11.99
CA LEU A 261 7.85 -20.52 11.77
C LEU A 261 7.11 -20.06 10.52
N LEU A 262 6.45 -18.91 10.66
CA LEU A 262 6.06 -18.05 9.55
C LEU A 262 7.07 -16.90 9.50
N VAL A 263 7.88 -16.85 8.44
CA VAL A 263 8.85 -15.77 8.25
C VAL A 263 8.25 -14.76 7.28
N ASP A 264 8.03 -13.55 7.76
CA ASP A 264 7.47 -12.44 6.96
C ASP A 264 8.61 -11.52 6.50
N ILE A 265 8.91 -11.54 5.21
CA ILE A 265 9.88 -10.65 4.58
C ILE A 265 9.12 -9.40 4.14
N PHE A 266 9.30 -8.30 4.85
CA PHE A 266 8.48 -7.11 4.71
C PHE A 266 9.31 -5.82 4.64
N GLY A 267 8.63 -4.70 4.41
CA GLY A 267 9.15 -3.34 4.59
C GLY A 267 8.04 -2.40 5.06
N THR A 268 8.38 -1.42 5.90
CA THR A 268 7.39 -0.46 6.42
C THR A 268 6.88 0.49 5.33
N TRP A 269 7.59 0.62 4.26
CA TRP A 269 7.24 1.38 3.05
C TRP A 269 6.23 0.64 2.13
N CYS A 270 5.99 -0.64 2.39
CA CYS A 270 5.21 -1.52 1.52
C CYS A 270 3.74 -1.56 1.96
N SER A 271 2.86 -0.99 1.17
CA SER A 271 1.42 -0.95 1.44
C SER A 271 0.80 -2.35 1.60
N SER A 272 1.14 -3.30 0.72
CA SER A 272 0.65 -4.68 0.84
C SER A 272 1.14 -5.37 2.12
N CYS A 273 2.29 -4.96 2.67
CA CYS A 273 2.76 -5.44 3.97
C CYS A 273 1.90 -4.90 5.11
N HIS A 274 1.43 -3.65 5.02
CA HIS A 274 0.44 -3.10 5.95
C HIS A 274 -0.89 -3.84 5.86
N GLU A 275 -1.36 -4.15 4.65
CA GLU A 275 -2.61 -4.91 4.42
C GLU A 275 -2.54 -6.34 4.96
N ALA A 276 -1.37 -6.97 4.98
CA ALA A 276 -1.18 -8.32 5.50
C ALA A 276 -1.23 -8.41 7.03
N MET A 277 -0.92 -7.32 7.76
CA MET A 277 -0.77 -7.37 9.22
C MET A 277 -2.00 -7.84 9.99
N PRO A 278 -3.24 -7.39 9.69
CA PRO A 278 -4.43 -7.89 10.37
C PRO A 278 -4.58 -9.41 10.28
N ASP A 279 -4.27 -9.99 9.13
CA ASP A 279 -4.37 -11.43 8.87
C ASP A 279 -3.25 -12.20 9.57
N LEU A 280 -2.00 -11.71 9.53
CA LEU A 280 -0.90 -12.32 10.27
C LEU A 280 -1.14 -12.29 11.78
N LEU A 281 -1.70 -11.21 12.31
CA LEU A 281 -2.10 -11.13 13.72
C LEU A 281 -3.23 -12.11 14.06
N ALA A 282 -4.18 -12.33 13.15
CA ALA A 282 -5.24 -13.32 13.32
C ALA A 282 -4.67 -14.76 13.33
N LEU A 283 -3.75 -15.07 12.42
CA LEU A 283 -3.05 -16.36 12.38
C LEU A 283 -2.22 -16.56 13.66
N TYR A 284 -1.47 -15.55 14.09
CA TYR A 284 -0.69 -15.61 15.34
C TYR A 284 -1.58 -15.92 16.54
N ARG A 285 -2.67 -15.17 16.73
CA ARG A 285 -3.62 -15.41 17.85
C ARG A 285 -4.22 -16.80 17.83
N THR A 286 -4.46 -17.36 16.63
CA THR A 286 -5.07 -18.69 16.49
C THR A 286 -4.08 -19.83 16.77
N TYR A 287 -2.82 -19.69 16.36
CA TYR A 287 -1.91 -20.83 16.29
C TYR A 287 -0.70 -20.74 17.23
N HIS A 288 -0.39 -19.56 17.80
CA HIS A 288 0.79 -19.38 18.65
C HIS A 288 0.83 -20.36 19.83
N ALA A 289 -0.27 -20.53 20.57
CA ALA A 289 -0.36 -21.49 21.68
C ALA A 289 -0.19 -22.95 21.24
N ARG A 290 -0.35 -23.25 19.94
CA ARG A 290 -0.17 -24.57 19.33
C ARG A 290 1.24 -24.80 18.82
N GLY A 291 2.12 -23.77 18.88
CA GLY A 291 3.52 -23.87 18.50
C GLY A 291 3.90 -23.17 17.19
N LEU A 292 3.04 -22.29 16.65
CA LEU A 292 3.45 -21.35 15.61
C LEU A 292 4.21 -20.18 16.25
N GLU A 293 5.26 -19.72 15.57
CA GLU A 293 5.87 -18.43 15.83
C GLU A 293 5.97 -17.64 14.53
N ILE A 294 5.96 -16.31 14.61
CA ILE A 294 6.22 -15.43 13.49
C ILE A 294 7.53 -14.68 13.75
N VAL A 295 8.29 -14.41 12.69
CA VAL A 295 9.43 -13.50 12.71
C VAL A 295 9.38 -12.62 11.49
N GLY A 296 9.48 -11.30 11.68
CA GLY A 296 9.50 -10.33 10.59
C GLY A 296 10.94 -9.94 10.23
N LEU A 297 11.28 -10.04 8.96
CA LEU A 297 12.54 -9.59 8.38
C LEU A 297 12.33 -8.30 7.62
N GLY A 298 12.65 -7.15 8.25
CA GLY A 298 12.38 -5.82 7.71
C GLY A 298 13.51 -5.36 6.78
N TYR A 299 13.14 -5.02 5.54
CA TYR A 299 14.00 -4.40 4.53
C TYR A 299 13.51 -2.99 4.24
N GLU A 300 14.29 -2.00 4.66
CA GLU A 300 13.86 -0.60 4.67
C GLU A 300 14.42 0.21 3.50
N VAL A 301 13.83 1.38 3.24
CA VAL A 301 14.30 2.31 2.21
C VAL A 301 15.60 3.02 2.61
N SER A 302 15.95 3.01 3.88
CA SER A 302 17.13 3.68 4.44
C SER A 302 18.17 2.67 4.89
N ALA A 303 19.41 2.89 4.47
CA ALA A 303 20.57 2.14 4.99
C ALA A 303 20.99 2.59 6.40
N ASP A 304 20.50 3.76 6.86
CA ASP A 304 20.75 4.23 8.21
C ASP A 304 20.01 3.37 9.23
N SER A 305 20.77 2.74 10.11
CA SER A 305 20.24 1.77 11.08
C SER A 305 19.31 2.39 12.12
N ALA A 306 19.52 3.65 12.51
CA ALA A 306 18.68 4.33 13.50
C ALA A 306 17.33 4.69 12.87
N GLU A 307 17.36 5.16 11.62
CA GLU A 307 16.16 5.48 10.86
C GLU A 307 15.35 4.22 10.55
N ALA A 308 15.98 3.15 10.05
CA ALA A 308 15.34 1.87 9.78
C ALA A 308 14.67 1.30 11.05
N ASN A 309 15.40 1.29 12.19
CA ASN A 309 14.85 0.85 13.46
C ASN A 309 13.69 1.73 13.94
N ARG A 310 13.71 3.05 13.69
CA ARG A 310 12.62 3.97 14.03
C ARG A 310 11.35 3.60 13.25
N LEU A 311 11.47 3.36 11.94
CA LEU A 311 10.35 2.97 11.08
C LEU A 311 9.76 1.62 11.50
N ILE A 312 10.61 0.61 11.72
CA ILE A 312 10.15 -0.73 12.15
C ILE A 312 9.50 -0.68 13.55
N ARG A 313 10.03 0.12 14.50
CA ARG A 313 9.36 0.32 15.81
C ARG A 313 7.98 0.94 15.65
N ARG A 314 7.86 1.98 14.80
CA ARG A 314 6.57 2.62 14.52
C ARG A 314 5.57 1.61 13.94
N PHE A 315 5.98 0.80 12.98
CA PHE A 315 5.17 -0.27 12.39
C PHE A 315 4.73 -1.30 13.45
N ARG A 316 5.68 -1.78 14.28
CA ARG A 316 5.39 -2.66 15.41
C ARG A 316 4.33 -2.07 16.34
N ASP A 317 4.51 -0.82 16.72
CA ASP A 317 3.66 -0.16 17.73
C ASP A 317 2.27 0.14 17.16
N LYS A 318 2.17 0.53 15.88
CA LYS A 318 0.89 0.72 15.16
C LYS A 318 0.02 -0.53 15.19
N TYR A 319 0.60 -1.67 14.85
CA TYR A 319 -0.13 -2.94 14.79
C TYR A 319 -0.07 -3.74 16.09
N ARG A 320 0.68 -3.28 17.10
CA ARG A 320 0.95 -4.00 18.35
C ARG A 320 1.48 -5.41 18.08
N ILE A 321 2.48 -5.52 17.20
CA ILE A 321 3.05 -6.79 16.76
C ILE A 321 3.74 -7.49 17.93
N PRO A 322 3.34 -8.74 18.29
CA PRO A 322 3.88 -9.44 19.46
C PRO A 322 5.14 -10.26 19.18
N TRP A 323 5.49 -10.48 17.91
CA TRP A 323 6.64 -11.29 17.49
C TRP A 323 7.88 -10.45 17.20
N PRO A 324 9.08 -11.08 17.13
CA PRO A 324 10.32 -10.40 16.80
C PRO A 324 10.29 -9.77 15.40
N LEU A 325 10.66 -8.49 15.31
CA LEU A 325 10.97 -7.80 14.07
C LEU A 325 12.46 -7.52 14.02
N LEU A 326 13.10 -7.93 12.92
CA LEU A 326 14.55 -7.84 12.72
C LEU A 326 14.85 -6.86 11.58
N ARG A 327 15.92 -6.09 11.73
CA ARG A 327 16.41 -5.23 10.64
C ARG A 327 17.31 -6.06 9.74
N ALA A 328 16.78 -6.50 8.58
CA ALA A 328 17.45 -7.42 7.68
C ALA A 328 18.30 -6.74 6.58
N GLY A 329 17.91 -5.53 6.15
CA GLY A 329 18.65 -4.82 5.11
C GLY A 329 17.89 -3.67 4.48
N ILE A 330 18.26 -3.36 3.24
CA ILE A 330 17.55 -2.35 2.41
C ILE A 330 16.68 -3.04 1.36
N ASN A 331 15.67 -2.34 0.85
CA ASN A 331 14.64 -2.85 -0.05
C ASN A 331 15.10 -3.01 -1.52
N VAL A 332 16.35 -3.37 -1.73
CA VAL A 332 16.90 -3.71 -3.04
C VAL A 332 16.80 -5.22 -3.23
N VAL A 333 16.12 -5.66 -4.29
CA VAL A 333 15.82 -7.09 -4.53
C VAL A 333 17.07 -7.95 -4.54
N GLU A 334 18.14 -7.47 -5.18
CA GLU A 334 19.43 -8.16 -5.27
C GLU A 334 20.12 -8.30 -3.91
N GLU A 335 20.02 -7.27 -3.06
CA GLU A 335 20.59 -7.31 -1.70
C GLU A 335 19.77 -8.21 -0.79
N THR A 336 18.44 -8.18 -0.90
CA THR A 336 17.56 -9.11 -0.17
C THR A 336 17.88 -10.55 -0.54
N ALA A 337 18.03 -10.85 -1.83
CA ALA A 337 18.43 -12.17 -2.29
C ALA A 337 19.83 -12.59 -1.77
N ALA A 338 20.78 -11.65 -1.69
CA ALA A 338 22.12 -11.91 -1.19
C ALA A 338 22.13 -12.23 0.33
N THR A 339 21.24 -11.62 1.10
CA THR A 339 21.12 -11.86 2.56
C THR A 339 20.33 -13.13 2.89
N LEU A 340 19.56 -13.66 1.94
CA LEU A 340 18.76 -14.89 2.07
C LEU A 340 19.09 -15.88 0.93
N PRO A 341 20.33 -16.42 0.88
CA PRO A 341 20.82 -17.19 -0.26
C PRO A 341 20.07 -18.52 -0.50
N GLN A 342 19.24 -18.94 0.45
CA GLN A 342 18.36 -20.09 0.30
C GLN A 342 17.09 -19.80 -0.51
N LEU A 343 16.84 -18.52 -0.84
CA LEU A 343 15.78 -18.11 -1.76
C LEU A 343 16.36 -17.83 -3.14
N ASN A 344 15.79 -18.45 -4.15
CA ASN A 344 16.14 -18.21 -5.55
C ASN A 344 15.00 -17.48 -6.27
N GLY A 345 15.33 -16.36 -6.90
CA GLY A 345 14.34 -15.55 -7.63
C GLY A 345 13.42 -14.74 -6.72
N PHE A 346 13.95 -14.19 -5.62
CA PHE A 346 13.20 -13.24 -4.79
C PHE A 346 12.66 -12.10 -5.65
N THR A 347 11.34 -11.80 -5.54
CA THR A 347 10.66 -10.90 -6.47
C THR A 347 9.79 -9.82 -5.82
N ALA A 348 9.31 -10.05 -4.60
CA ALA A 348 8.23 -9.21 -4.06
C ALA A 348 8.25 -9.09 -2.53
N TYR A 349 7.71 -7.97 -2.06
CA TYR A 349 7.29 -7.77 -0.68
C TYR A 349 5.75 -7.67 -0.60
N PRO A 350 5.12 -8.26 0.44
CA PRO A 350 5.73 -9.21 1.35
C PRO A 350 6.03 -10.55 0.67
N THR A 351 6.99 -11.30 1.20
CA THR A 351 7.16 -12.73 0.90
C THR A 351 7.09 -13.50 2.19
N THR A 352 6.25 -14.54 2.23
CA THR A 352 6.02 -15.36 3.41
C THR A 352 6.65 -16.74 3.23
N LEU A 353 7.49 -17.16 4.19
CA LEU A 353 8.03 -18.50 4.25
C LEU A 353 7.32 -19.30 5.34
N PHE A 354 7.02 -20.55 5.06
CA PHE A 354 6.55 -21.52 6.03
C PHE A 354 7.65 -22.52 6.31
N VAL A 355 8.10 -22.59 7.57
CA VAL A 355 9.26 -23.37 8.00
C VAL A 355 8.81 -24.40 9.06
N GLY A 356 9.15 -25.65 8.84
CA GLY A 356 8.86 -26.74 9.76
C GLY A 356 9.68 -26.68 11.05
N ARG A 357 9.32 -27.53 12.05
CA ARG A 357 10.03 -27.63 13.33
C ARG A 357 11.51 -28.05 13.20
N ASP A 358 11.85 -28.74 12.10
CA ASP A 358 13.19 -29.13 11.71
C ASP A 358 14.00 -27.97 11.08
N GLY A 359 13.41 -26.81 11.00
CA GLY A 359 14.01 -25.60 10.42
C GLY A 359 14.01 -25.55 8.90
N ARG A 360 13.40 -26.50 8.18
CA ARG A 360 13.39 -26.51 6.71
C ARG A 360 12.20 -25.75 6.15
N ILE A 361 12.43 -25.01 5.06
CA ILE A 361 11.35 -24.34 4.33
C ILE A 361 10.46 -25.40 3.68
N ARG A 362 9.15 -25.27 3.86
CA ARG A 362 8.14 -26.12 3.22
C ARG A 362 7.44 -25.42 2.06
N GLN A 363 7.21 -24.13 2.21
CA GLN A 363 6.50 -23.34 1.20
C GLN A 363 6.97 -21.88 1.23
N VAL A 364 6.98 -21.26 0.05
CA VAL A 364 7.17 -19.82 -0.15
C VAL A 364 5.94 -19.25 -0.82
N TYR A 365 5.48 -18.12 -0.35
CA TYR A 365 4.46 -17.29 -0.97
C TYR A 365 5.07 -15.91 -1.27
N ALA A 366 5.23 -15.57 -2.54
CA ALA A 366 5.70 -14.25 -2.96
C ALA A 366 4.50 -13.34 -3.27
N GLY A 367 4.43 -12.21 -2.58
CA GLY A 367 3.31 -11.26 -2.66
C GLY A 367 2.12 -11.65 -1.78
N PHE A 368 1.25 -10.68 -1.56
CA PHE A 368 0.03 -10.83 -0.76
C PHE A 368 -1.19 -10.46 -1.60
N ARG A 369 -2.25 -11.23 -1.47
CA ARG A 369 -3.57 -10.93 -2.04
C ARG A 369 -4.40 -10.27 -0.96
N GLY A 370 -4.45 -8.93 -0.99
CA GLY A 370 -5.17 -8.14 -0.01
C GLY A 370 -6.69 -8.22 -0.15
N PRO A 371 -7.44 -7.57 0.76
CA PRO A 371 -8.91 -7.61 0.78
C PRO A 371 -9.57 -7.14 -0.52
N ALA A 372 -8.93 -6.26 -1.29
CA ALA A 372 -9.44 -5.76 -2.56
C ALA A 372 -9.63 -6.89 -3.59
N SER A 373 -8.82 -7.95 -3.52
CA SER A 373 -8.86 -9.12 -4.42
C SER A 373 -9.95 -10.15 -4.06
N GLY A 374 -10.75 -9.91 -3.00
CA GLY A 374 -11.94 -10.70 -2.67
C GLY A 374 -11.66 -12.19 -2.51
N ALA A 375 -12.19 -13.03 -3.42
CA ALA A 375 -12.04 -14.47 -3.36
C ALA A 375 -10.57 -14.95 -3.42
N GLN A 376 -9.67 -14.19 -4.04
CA GLN A 376 -8.24 -14.54 -4.08
C GLN A 376 -7.59 -14.36 -2.71
N HIS A 377 -7.95 -13.31 -1.97
CA HIS A 377 -7.56 -13.11 -0.57
C HIS A 377 -8.02 -14.26 0.31
N THR A 378 -9.30 -14.61 0.23
CA THR A 378 -9.86 -15.74 1.00
C THR A 378 -9.10 -17.04 0.75
N ARG A 379 -8.85 -17.39 -0.52
CA ARG A 379 -8.08 -18.60 -0.89
C ARG A 379 -6.66 -18.58 -0.34
N GLN A 380 -5.96 -17.45 -0.41
CA GLN A 380 -4.59 -17.35 0.14
C GLN A 380 -4.58 -17.59 1.64
N LEU A 381 -5.54 -17.05 2.39
CA LEU A 381 -5.64 -17.27 3.84
C LEU A 381 -6.03 -18.70 4.19
N GLU A 382 -6.87 -19.35 3.40
CA GLU A 382 -7.18 -20.79 3.54
C GLU A 382 -5.93 -21.64 3.30
N ASP A 383 -5.14 -21.32 2.29
CA ASP A 383 -3.86 -21.98 2.02
C ASP A 383 -2.88 -21.79 3.20
N TYR A 384 -2.76 -20.59 3.73
CA TYR A 384 -1.89 -20.31 4.89
C TYR A 384 -2.31 -21.16 6.09
N ARG A 385 -3.61 -21.21 6.42
CA ARG A 385 -4.13 -22.05 7.52
C ARG A 385 -3.82 -23.51 7.29
N ARG A 386 -4.09 -24.04 6.08
CA ARG A 386 -3.84 -25.45 5.73
C ARG A 386 -2.36 -25.81 5.88
N ILE A 387 -1.44 -24.94 5.43
CA ILE A 387 0.01 -25.16 5.56
C ILE A 387 0.40 -25.15 7.04
N ILE A 388 -0.02 -24.16 7.81
CA ILE A 388 0.29 -24.05 9.24
C ILE A 388 -0.22 -25.29 9.99
N GLU A 389 -1.45 -25.74 9.76
CA GLU A 389 -2.03 -26.90 10.41
C GLU A 389 -1.31 -28.20 10.07
N SER A 390 -0.89 -28.37 8.80
CA SER A 390 -0.06 -29.48 8.37
C SER A 390 1.28 -29.52 9.11
N LEU A 391 1.97 -28.35 9.19
CA LEU A 391 3.27 -28.25 9.88
C LEU A 391 3.15 -28.45 11.39
N LEU A 392 2.07 -27.98 12.01
CA LEU A 392 1.81 -28.20 13.44
C LEU A 392 1.53 -29.66 13.76
N ALA A 393 1.04 -30.44 12.79
CA ALA A 393 0.78 -31.88 12.92
C ALA A 393 2.05 -32.74 12.70
N GLU A 394 3.11 -32.20 12.07
CA GLU A 394 4.41 -32.88 11.95
C GLU A 394 5.00 -33.14 13.35
N ARG A 395 5.55 -34.35 13.56
CA ARG A 395 6.15 -34.78 14.83
C ARG A 395 7.61 -34.40 14.92
#